data_056d22441bffc46eab0bc940a7e66206
#
_entry.id   056d22441bffc46eab0bc940a7e66206
#
_cell.length_a   1.000
_cell.length_b   1.000
_cell.length_c   1.000
_cell.angle_alpha   90.00
_cell.angle_beta   90.00
_cell.angle_gamma   90.00
#
_symmetry.space_group_name_H-M   'P 1'
#
loop_
_entity.id
_entity.type
_entity.pdbx_description
1 polymer ?
#
loop_
_entity_poly.entity_id
_entity_poly.type
_entity_poly.pdbx_seq_one_letter_code
_entity_poly.pdbx_strand_id
1 'polypeptide(L)'
;MLVLAVSSFTVLVRADDLVLTRFGDYLESLRAQAGIPGLAATIVGTTDVRWEGAFGRQDVERAVAARADTPFHLDSSAQLIAAALVLRCVEEGRLSLDDPIGKFQPTSPDASATIRQVLSHASAGPDGLTFLYRPERLEALAAPISDCAGPSYRGPVAGLLDRLAMYDSVPGPDAERLVPPADGITEPTRARYADVLTQLATPYAVDAAGRSTPSRYAALTITPAGGLISTVRDLARFDLALKQGVLLRTDTLALAWSGPLDRNGQSLPHGLGWFVQSYGGEPVVWQFGVGDDASSSMIVTLPRRGLTLILLANSQGLVRPFPLAAGDVTVSPFARLFLGIFVR
;
A
#
# COMPACT_ATOMS: atom_id res chain seq x y z
N MET A 1 62.16 5.62 -19.00
CA MET A 1 61.34 6.39 -18.04
C MET A 1 59.88 6.25 -18.46
N LEU A 2 59.14 5.39 -17.79
CA LEU A 2 57.73 5.14 -18.09
C LEU A 2 56.88 5.99 -17.13
N VAL A 3 56.17 6.98 -17.64
CA VAL A 3 55.26 7.82 -16.83
C VAL A 3 53.93 7.12 -16.79
N LEU A 4 53.58 6.57 -15.62
CA LEU A 4 52.21 6.05 -15.33
C LEU A 4 51.27 7.26 -15.07
N ALA A 5 50.38 7.51 -16.00
CA ALA A 5 49.26 8.42 -15.78
C ALA A 5 48.19 7.75 -14.88
N VAL A 6 48.12 8.18 -13.63
CA VAL A 6 47.04 7.80 -12.72
C VAL A 6 45.83 8.67 -13.05
N SER A 7 44.83 8.09 -13.75
CA SER A 7 43.53 8.71 -13.96
C SER A 7 42.71 8.65 -12.69
N SER A 8 42.62 9.75 -11.95
CA SER A 8 41.70 9.90 -10.81
C SER A 8 40.26 10.02 -11.34
N PHE A 9 39.49 8.94 -11.24
CA PHE A 9 38.03 8.99 -11.42
C PHE A 9 37.41 9.71 -10.22
N THR A 10 37.09 10.97 -10.37
CA THR A 10 36.24 11.71 -9.41
C THR A 10 34.82 11.30 -9.66
N VAL A 11 34.25 10.48 -8.79
CA VAL A 11 32.79 10.19 -8.77
C VAL A 11 32.13 11.49 -8.31
N LEU A 12 31.50 12.21 -9.22
CA LEU A 12 30.61 13.33 -8.90
C LEU A 12 29.36 12.77 -8.25
N VAL A 13 29.31 12.73 -6.92
CA VAL A 13 28.08 12.46 -6.14
C VAL A 13 27.15 13.65 -6.38
N ARG A 14 26.00 13.39 -7.02
CA ARG A 14 24.98 14.42 -7.19
C ARG A 14 24.39 14.78 -5.83
N ALA A 15 23.96 16.03 -5.64
CA ALA A 15 23.35 16.50 -4.39
C ALA A 15 22.12 15.63 -4.00
N ASP A 16 21.37 15.16 -4.99
CA ASP A 16 20.23 14.25 -4.79
C ASP A 16 20.65 12.90 -4.19
N ASP A 17 21.80 12.34 -4.61
CA ASP A 17 22.30 11.06 -4.08
C ASP A 17 22.67 11.19 -2.59
N LEU A 18 23.20 12.34 -2.17
CA LEU A 18 23.51 12.60 -0.77
C LEU A 18 22.24 12.71 0.08
N VAL A 19 21.19 13.37 -0.44
CA VAL A 19 19.89 13.49 0.24
C VAL A 19 19.27 12.12 0.43
N LEU A 20 19.27 11.27 -0.60
CA LEU A 20 18.73 9.92 -0.54
C LEU A 20 19.53 9.00 0.38
N THR A 21 20.85 9.12 0.40
CA THR A 21 21.72 8.39 1.35
C THR A 21 21.37 8.77 2.79
N ARG A 22 21.29 10.09 3.07
CA ARG A 22 20.90 10.58 4.41
C ARG A 22 19.49 10.17 4.82
N PHE A 23 18.55 10.16 3.87
CA PHE A 23 17.21 9.62 4.10
C PHE A 23 17.28 8.17 4.57
N GLY A 24 18.06 7.32 3.91
CA GLY A 24 18.27 5.92 4.29
C GLY A 24 18.86 5.76 5.69
N ASP A 25 19.88 6.55 6.05
CA ASP A 25 20.50 6.53 7.38
C ASP A 25 19.50 6.89 8.49
N TYR A 26 18.68 7.93 8.26
CA TYR A 26 17.64 8.32 9.22
C TYR A 26 16.51 7.29 9.30
N LEU A 27 16.12 6.70 8.18
CA LEU A 27 15.08 5.67 8.13
C LEU A 27 15.52 4.42 8.92
N GLU A 28 16.79 3.98 8.77
CA GLU A 28 17.35 2.89 9.55
C GLU A 28 17.38 3.22 11.06
N SER A 29 17.73 4.45 11.40
CA SER A 29 17.71 4.89 12.80
C SER A 29 16.30 4.84 13.39
N LEU A 30 15.29 5.29 12.64
CA LEU A 30 13.88 5.21 13.06
C LEU A 30 13.41 3.76 13.20
N ARG A 31 13.77 2.89 12.23
CA ARG A 31 13.46 1.46 12.29
C ARG A 31 14.00 0.83 13.56
N ALA A 32 15.29 1.08 13.84
CA ALA A 32 15.95 0.52 15.02
C ALA A 32 15.32 1.02 16.34
N GLN A 33 15.00 2.33 16.42
CA GLN A 33 14.31 2.92 17.58
C GLN A 33 12.90 2.34 17.79
N ALA A 34 12.18 2.05 16.70
CA ALA A 34 10.86 1.44 16.77
C ALA A 34 10.89 -0.08 17.02
N GLY A 35 12.08 -0.69 17.14
CA GLY A 35 12.24 -2.13 17.33
C GLY A 35 11.74 -2.97 16.14
N ILE A 36 11.58 -2.40 14.96
CA ILE A 36 11.11 -3.11 13.77
C ILE A 36 12.20 -4.08 13.30
N PRO A 37 11.94 -5.41 13.25
CA PRO A 37 12.98 -6.38 12.88
C PRO A 37 13.46 -6.24 11.43
N GLY A 38 12.55 -6.08 10.48
CA GLY A 38 12.82 -5.93 9.06
C GLY A 38 11.95 -4.88 8.40
N LEU A 39 12.55 -4.07 7.56
CA LEU A 39 11.91 -2.99 6.80
C LEU A 39 12.44 -2.97 5.38
N ALA A 40 11.54 -2.91 4.39
CA ALA A 40 11.86 -2.55 3.02
C ALA A 40 11.24 -1.18 2.69
N ALA A 41 11.94 -0.40 1.87
CA ALA A 41 11.53 0.96 1.53
C ALA A 41 11.89 1.29 0.08
N THR A 42 11.07 2.12 -0.57
CA THR A 42 11.41 2.71 -1.88
C THR A 42 10.84 4.12 -2.00
N ILE A 43 11.53 4.97 -2.76
CA ILE A 43 11.02 6.26 -3.24
C ILE A 43 10.84 6.15 -4.75
N VAL A 44 9.61 6.31 -5.20
CA VAL A 44 9.20 6.22 -6.61
C VAL A 44 9.02 7.61 -7.16
N GLY A 45 9.67 7.89 -8.28
CA GLY A 45 9.49 9.13 -9.05
C GLY A 45 8.27 9.09 -9.96
N THR A 46 8.26 9.93 -10.99
CA THR A 46 7.20 9.94 -12.02
C THR A 46 7.36 8.82 -13.05
N THR A 47 8.59 8.41 -13.34
CA THR A 47 8.91 7.46 -14.41
C THR A 47 9.72 6.26 -13.94
N ASP A 48 10.36 6.34 -12.79
CA ASP A 48 11.33 5.36 -12.30
C ASP A 48 11.39 5.31 -10.77
N VAL A 49 12.05 4.29 -10.26
CA VAL A 49 12.43 4.20 -8.85
C VAL A 49 13.66 5.10 -8.63
N ARG A 50 13.52 6.06 -7.72
CA ARG A 50 14.60 7.01 -7.36
C ARG A 50 15.54 6.45 -6.31
N TRP A 51 15.02 5.63 -5.42
CA TRP A 51 15.80 5.03 -4.34
C TRP A 51 15.08 3.80 -3.80
N GLU A 52 15.85 2.80 -3.42
CA GLU A 52 15.36 1.65 -2.64
C GLU A 52 16.36 1.31 -1.54
N GLY A 53 15.83 0.79 -0.42
CA GLY A 53 16.61 0.33 0.71
C GLY A 53 15.89 -0.76 1.46
N ALA A 54 16.67 -1.58 2.16
CA ALA A 54 16.13 -2.58 3.07
C ALA A 54 17.05 -2.70 4.28
N PHE A 55 16.46 -2.85 5.44
CA PHE A 55 17.15 -2.77 6.71
C PHE A 55 16.68 -3.88 7.65
N GLY A 56 17.58 -4.34 8.50
CA GLY A 56 17.28 -5.39 9.46
C GLY A 56 17.07 -6.77 8.80
N ARG A 57 16.15 -7.56 9.34
CA ARG A 57 15.96 -8.97 8.97
C ARG A 57 14.52 -9.29 8.64
N GLN A 58 14.29 -9.98 7.51
CA GLN A 58 12.99 -10.57 7.21
C GLN A 58 12.71 -11.83 8.07
N ASP A 59 13.75 -12.48 8.55
CA ASP A 59 13.68 -13.62 9.49
C ASP A 59 14.83 -13.48 10.49
N VAL A 60 14.51 -13.20 11.74
CA VAL A 60 15.50 -12.96 12.81
C VAL A 60 16.15 -14.27 13.22
N GLU A 61 15.36 -15.35 13.37
CA GLU A 61 15.80 -16.67 13.84
C GLU A 61 16.77 -17.32 12.86
N ARG A 62 16.48 -17.19 11.56
CA ARG A 62 17.33 -17.71 10.48
C ARG A 62 18.41 -16.73 10.04
N ALA A 63 18.46 -15.55 10.64
CA ALA A 63 19.38 -14.47 10.30
C ALA A 63 19.30 -14.00 8.83
N VAL A 64 18.13 -14.13 8.17
CA VAL A 64 17.91 -13.70 6.78
C VAL A 64 17.68 -12.19 6.74
N ALA A 65 18.52 -11.48 5.98
CA ALA A 65 18.40 -10.05 5.80
C ALA A 65 17.14 -9.66 5.01
N ALA A 66 16.50 -8.54 5.38
CA ALA A 66 15.44 -7.94 4.56
C ALA A 66 16.03 -7.39 3.26
N ARG A 67 15.25 -7.42 2.17
CA ARG A 67 15.61 -6.97 0.84
C ARG A 67 14.46 -6.17 0.23
N ALA A 68 14.71 -5.39 -0.83
CA ALA A 68 13.66 -4.67 -1.55
C ALA A 68 12.66 -5.61 -2.27
N ASP A 69 13.08 -6.83 -2.56
CA ASP A 69 12.23 -7.91 -3.11
C ASP A 69 11.70 -8.89 -2.06
N THR A 70 11.88 -8.60 -0.77
CA THR A 70 11.23 -9.37 0.30
C THR A 70 9.72 -9.15 0.25
N PRO A 71 8.89 -10.21 0.17
CA PRO A 71 7.45 -10.10 0.25
C PRO A 71 7.00 -9.81 1.69
N PHE A 72 6.04 -8.90 1.83
CA PHE A 72 5.39 -8.54 3.10
C PHE A 72 3.87 -8.58 2.95
N HIS A 73 3.17 -8.80 4.04
CA HIS A 73 1.73 -8.58 4.12
C HIS A 73 1.43 -7.08 4.08
N LEU A 74 0.49 -6.67 3.22
CA LEU A 74 0.11 -5.25 3.08
C LEU A 74 -0.98 -4.82 4.06
N ASP A 75 -1.69 -5.79 4.64
CA ASP A 75 -2.85 -5.53 5.49
C ASP A 75 -3.83 -4.57 4.81
N SER A 76 -4.31 -3.54 5.53
CA SER A 76 -5.29 -2.61 4.98
C SER A 76 -4.79 -1.74 3.83
N SER A 77 -3.48 -1.68 3.53
CA SER A 77 -3.01 -1.01 2.30
C SER A 77 -3.45 -1.73 1.01
N ALA A 78 -3.91 -3.00 1.10
CA ALA A 78 -4.56 -3.71 -0.01
C ALA A 78 -5.80 -2.99 -0.55
N GLN A 79 -6.41 -2.07 0.23
CA GLN A 79 -7.51 -1.21 -0.18
C GLN A 79 -7.20 -0.41 -1.46
N LEU A 80 -5.94 -0.05 -1.68
CA LEU A 80 -5.50 0.66 -2.89
C LEU A 80 -5.80 -0.15 -4.15
N ILE A 81 -5.58 -1.46 -4.09
CA ILE A 81 -5.87 -2.37 -5.21
C ILE A 81 -7.39 -2.50 -5.42
N ALA A 82 -8.16 -2.66 -4.33
CA ALA A 82 -9.62 -2.73 -4.39
C ALA A 82 -10.21 -1.44 -4.98
N ALA A 83 -9.75 -0.27 -4.52
CA ALA A 83 -10.15 1.02 -5.05
C ALA A 83 -9.84 1.17 -6.54
N ALA A 84 -8.63 0.79 -6.97
CA ALA A 84 -8.25 0.83 -8.38
C ALA A 84 -9.13 -0.07 -9.26
N LEU A 85 -9.48 -1.27 -8.78
CA LEU A 85 -10.39 -2.19 -9.50
C LEU A 85 -11.80 -1.60 -9.62
N VAL A 86 -12.37 -1.05 -8.54
CA VAL A 86 -13.68 -0.38 -8.57
C VAL A 86 -13.64 0.80 -9.55
N LEU A 87 -12.63 1.68 -9.44
CA LEU A 87 -12.54 2.87 -10.28
C LEU A 87 -12.38 2.53 -11.76
N ARG A 88 -11.69 1.44 -12.11
CA ARG A 88 -11.65 0.93 -13.47
C ARG A 88 -13.03 0.50 -13.97
N CYS A 89 -13.77 -0.23 -13.13
CA CYS A 89 -15.15 -0.62 -13.46
C CYS A 89 -16.05 0.60 -13.68
N VAL A 90 -15.82 1.68 -12.93
CA VAL A 90 -16.51 2.96 -13.11
C VAL A 90 -16.12 3.62 -14.44
N GLU A 91 -14.82 3.66 -14.78
CA GLU A 91 -14.34 4.19 -16.07
C GLU A 91 -14.89 3.42 -17.27
N GLU A 92 -15.11 2.14 -17.11
CA GLU A 92 -15.68 1.25 -18.13
C GLU A 92 -17.23 1.31 -18.18
N GLY A 93 -17.87 2.13 -17.32
CA GLY A 93 -19.32 2.30 -17.24
C GLY A 93 -20.08 1.09 -16.71
N ARG A 94 -19.37 0.14 -16.08
CA ARG A 94 -19.96 -1.09 -15.51
C ARG A 94 -20.44 -0.94 -14.07
N LEU A 95 -19.87 0.01 -13.34
CA LEU A 95 -20.28 0.42 -11.99
C LEU A 95 -20.53 1.92 -11.94
N SER A 96 -21.41 2.36 -11.02
CA SER A 96 -21.50 3.74 -10.59
C SER A 96 -20.99 3.87 -9.16
N LEU A 97 -20.26 4.93 -8.84
CA LEU A 97 -19.88 5.23 -7.47
C LEU A 97 -21.10 5.45 -6.56
N ASP A 98 -22.24 5.79 -7.13
CA ASP A 98 -23.50 6.03 -6.42
C ASP A 98 -24.41 4.78 -6.36
N ASP A 99 -23.98 3.63 -6.93
CA ASP A 99 -24.65 2.35 -6.75
C ASP A 99 -24.62 1.96 -5.26
N PRO A 100 -25.77 1.56 -4.69
CA PRO A 100 -25.81 1.04 -3.32
C PRO A 100 -25.19 -0.37 -3.27
N ILE A 101 -24.50 -0.69 -2.20
CA ILE A 101 -23.92 -2.03 -1.97
C ILE A 101 -25.00 -3.11 -2.05
N GLY A 102 -26.22 -2.81 -1.55
CA GLY A 102 -27.36 -3.74 -1.59
C GLY A 102 -27.80 -4.18 -2.99
N LYS A 103 -27.42 -3.46 -4.05
CA LYS A 103 -27.62 -3.87 -5.45
C LYS A 103 -26.88 -5.17 -5.75
N PHE A 104 -25.71 -5.38 -5.15
CA PHE A 104 -24.81 -6.52 -5.37
C PHE A 104 -24.86 -7.53 -4.21
N GLN A 105 -25.09 -7.05 -2.99
CA GLN A 105 -25.18 -7.87 -1.78
C GLN A 105 -26.30 -7.36 -0.84
N PRO A 106 -27.55 -7.78 -1.05
CA PRO A 106 -28.70 -7.29 -0.27
C PRO A 106 -28.60 -7.52 1.23
N THR A 107 -27.88 -8.55 1.66
CA THR A 107 -27.69 -8.91 3.08
C THR A 107 -26.51 -8.22 3.75
N SER A 108 -25.78 -7.36 3.05
CA SER A 108 -24.65 -6.61 3.61
C SER A 108 -25.14 -5.69 4.74
N PRO A 109 -24.40 -5.55 5.85
CA PRO A 109 -24.62 -4.50 6.83
C PRO A 109 -24.56 -3.09 6.23
N ASP A 110 -23.81 -2.91 5.15
CA ASP A 110 -23.66 -1.67 4.39
C ASP A 110 -24.60 -1.59 3.17
N ALA A 111 -25.67 -2.38 3.07
CA ALA A 111 -26.54 -2.46 1.91
C ALA A 111 -27.08 -1.09 1.42
N SER A 112 -27.35 -0.16 2.33
CA SER A 112 -27.81 1.21 2.01
C SER A 112 -26.68 2.18 1.66
N ALA A 113 -25.41 1.83 1.94
CA ALA A 113 -24.27 2.68 1.62
C ALA A 113 -23.95 2.60 0.14
N THR A 114 -23.49 3.70 -0.46
CA THR A 114 -22.99 3.70 -1.83
C THR A 114 -21.56 3.21 -1.88
N ILE A 115 -21.10 2.72 -3.06
CA ILE A 115 -19.70 2.38 -3.31
C ILE A 115 -18.78 3.54 -2.92
N ARG A 116 -19.15 4.79 -3.26
CA ARG A 116 -18.44 6.02 -2.87
C ARG A 116 -18.25 6.11 -1.36
N GLN A 117 -19.32 5.91 -0.60
CA GLN A 117 -19.29 5.99 0.86
C GLN A 117 -18.41 4.91 1.49
N VAL A 118 -18.43 3.70 0.94
CA VAL A 118 -17.57 2.60 1.40
C VAL A 118 -16.10 2.95 1.13
N LEU A 119 -15.75 3.37 -0.10
CA LEU A 119 -14.37 3.73 -0.46
C LEU A 119 -13.83 4.91 0.34
N SER A 120 -14.69 5.85 0.75
CA SER A 120 -14.27 7.03 1.52
C SER A 120 -14.41 6.86 3.04
N HIS A 121 -14.74 5.66 3.53
CA HIS A 121 -15.04 5.42 4.94
C HIS A 121 -16.07 6.41 5.52
N ALA A 122 -16.98 6.91 4.66
CA ALA A 122 -18.00 7.87 5.04
C ALA A 122 -19.34 7.20 5.26
N SER A 123 -20.15 7.77 6.14
CA SER A 123 -21.52 7.34 6.38
C SER A 123 -22.44 8.53 6.35
N ALA A 124 -23.59 8.40 5.66
CA ALA A 124 -24.63 9.40 5.68
C ALA A 124 -25.44 9.35 6.98
N GLY A 125 -25.72 10.49 7.56
CA GLY A 125 -26.54 10.63 8.77
C GLY A 125 -27.36 11.92 8.71
N PRO A 126 -28.18 12.20 9.74
CA PRO A 126 -28.98 13.44 9.81
C PRO A 126 -28.13 14.70 9.70
N ASP A 127 -26.90 14.60 10.15
CA ASP A 127 -25.94 15.70 10.18
C ASP A 127 -25.00 15.74 8.93
N GLY A 128 -25.31 15.01 7.87
CA GLY A 128 -24.49 14.91 6.66
C GLY A 128 -23.53 13.73 6.68
N LEU A 129 -22.43 13.82 5.89
CA LEU A 129 -21.41 12.77 5.86
C LEU A 129 -20.48 12.88 7.07
N THR A 130 -20.22 11.73 7.69
CA THR A 130 -19.25 11.58 8.77
C THR A 130 -18.19 10.55 8.38
N PHE A 131 -16.95 10.79 8.78
CA PHE A 131 -15.82 9.90 8.54
C PHE A 131 -15.56 9.01 9.77
N LEU A 132 -15.37 7.72 9.52
CA LEU A 132 -14.84 6.76 10.50
C LEU A 132 -14.04 5.69 9.75
N TYR A 133 -12.74 5.65 9.97
CA TYR A 133 -11.88 4.65 9.35
C TYR A 133 -12.20 3.25 9.89
N ARG A 134 -12.70 2.39 9.00
CA ARG A 134 -13.05 0.99 9.26
C ARG A 134 -12.66 0.15 8.04
N PRO A 135 -11.40 -0.35 7.98
CA PRO A 135 -10.91 -1.08 6.81
C PRO A 135 -11.75 -2.31 6.47
N GLU A 136 -12.29 -3.03 7.46
CA GLU A 136 -13.17 -4.18 7.28
C GLU A 136 -14.42 -3.88 6.44
N ARG A 137 -14.87 -2.65 6.43
CA ARG A 137 -16.03 -2.20 5.64
C ARG A 137 -15.82 -2.38 4.14
N LEU A 138 -14.58 -2.36 3.68
CA LEU A 138 -14.26 -2.53 2.26
C LEU A 138 -14.54 -3.95 1.76
N GLU A 139 -14.72 -4.93 2.64
CA GLU A 139 -15.12 -6.28 2.24
C GLU A 139 -16.43 -6.28 1.42
N ALA A 140 -17.31 -5.31 1.65
CA ALA A 140 -18.52 -5.11 0.88
C ALA A 140 -18.26 -4.81 -0.62
N LEU A 141 -17.04 -4.42 -0.99
CA LEU A 141 -16.66 -4.17 -2.40
C LEU A 141 -16.35 -5.47 -3.18
N ALA A 142 -16.22 -6.61 -2.51
CA ALA A 142 -15.95 -7.87 -3.19
C ALA A 142 -17.05 -8.21 -4.20
N ALA A 143 -18.32 -8.04 -3.82
CA ALA A 143 -19.46 -8.35 -4.68
C ALA A 143 -19.54 -7.43 -5.92
N PRO A 144 -19.52 -6.10 -5.83
CA PRO A 144 -19.49 -5.23 -7.00
C PRO A 144 -18.26 -5.44 -7.90
N ILE A 145 -17.08 -5.71 -7.33
CA ILE A 145 -15.88 -6.02 -8.13
C ILE A 145 -16.09 -7.35 -8.89
N SER A 146 -16.65 -8.36 -8.25
CA SER A 146 -16.91 -9.65 -8.87
C SER A 146 -17.96 -9.54 -9.98
N ASP A 147 -19.02 -8.76 -9.78
CA ASP A 147 -20.05 -8.50 -10.79
C ASP A 147 -19.47 -7.82 -12.05
N CYS A 148 -18.53 -6.89 -11.83
CA CYS A 148 -17.89 -6.17 -12.92
C CYS A 148 -16.77 -6.96 -13.60
N ALA A 149 -15.87 -7.60 -12.84
CA ALA A 149 -14.54 -7.96 -13.34
C ALA A 149 -14.25 -9.47 -13.32
N GLY A 150 -15.14 -10.30 -12.77
CA GLY A 150 -14.94 -11.76 -12.76
C GLY A 150 -15.67 -12.47 -11.63
N PRO A 151 -15.64 -13.79 -11.61
CA PRO A 151 -16.48 -14.58 -10.69
C PRO A 151 -16.10 -14.49 -9.22
N SER A 152 -14.95 -13.91 -8.91
CA SER A 152 -14.46 -13.71 -7.56
C SER A 152 -13.66 -12.41 -7.44
N TYR A 153 -13.34 -11.97 -6.22
CA TYR A 153 -12.44 -10.82 -6.01
C TYR A 153 -10.97 -11.16 -6.37
N ARG A 154 -10.53 -12.39 -6.12
CA ARG A 154 -9.15 -12.84 -6.36
C ARG A 154 -8.76 -12.78 -7.83
N GLY A 155 -9.63 -13.21 -8.75
CA GLY A 155 -9.35 -13.22 -10.18
C GLY A 155 -8.94 -11.86 -10.74
N PRO A 156 -9.75 -10.80 -10.56
CA PRO A 156 -9.39 -9.43 -10.94
C PRO A 156 -8.08 -8.93 -10.31
N VAL A 157 -7.80 -9.27 -9.05
CA VAL A 157 -6.51 -8.94 -8.41
C VAL A 157 -5.37 -9.66 -9.11
N ALA A 158 -5.45 -10.99 -9.31
CA ALA A 158 -4.42 -11.76 -10.01
C ALA A 158 -4.16 -11.21 -11.42
N GLY A 159 -5.22 -10.89 -12.17
CA GLY A 159 -5.12 -10.28 -13.48
C GLY A 159 -4.49 -8.88 -13.47
N LEU A 160 -4.69 -8.10 -12.41
CA LEU A 160 -4.02 -6.81 -12.22
C LEU A 160 -2.53 -7.00 -11.96
N LEU A 161 -2.18 -7.91 -11.06
CA LEU A 161 -0.77 -8.23 -10.72
C LEU A 161 0.00 -8.66 -11.98
N ASP A 162 -0.57 -9.54 -12.78
CA ASP A 162 0.07 -10.01 -14.02
C ASP A 162 0.23 -8.88 -15.05
N ARG A 163 -0.78 -8.04 -15.26
CA ARG A 163 -0.70 -6.89 -16.18
C ARG A 163 0.36 -5.88 -15.80
N LEU A 164 0.58 -5.66 -14.52
CA LEU A 164 1.58 -4.72 -14.01
C LEU A 164 2.94 -5.38 -13.78
N ALA A 165 3.11 -6.64 -14.17
CA ALA A 165 4.31 -7.43 -13.92
C ALA A 165 4.73 -7.48 -12.44
N MET A 166 3.74 -7.47 -11.54
CA MET A 166 3.93 -7.59 -10.09
C MET A 166 4.12 -9.06 -9.71
N TYR A 167 5.22 -9.66 -10.19
CA TYR A 167 5.41 -11.11 -10.13
C TYR A 167 5.83 -11.63 -8.76
N ASP A 168 6.29 -10.75 -7.87
CA ASP A 168 6.61 -11.04 -6.48
C ASP A 168 5.45 -10.72 -5.54
N SER A 169 4.23 -10.59 -6.08
CA SER A 169 3.00 -10.35 -5.34
C SER A 169 2.07 -11.57 -5.41
N VAL A 170 1.33 -11.81 -4.32
CA VAL A 170 0.42 -12.96 -4.19
C VAL A 170 -0.96 -12.51 -3.73
N PRO A 171 -2.05 -12.88 -4.46
CA PRO A 171 -3.41 -12.52 -4.10
C PRO A 171 -3.98 -13.44 -3.01
N GLY A 172 -3.38 -13.36 -1.82
CA GLY A 172 -3.75 -14.10 -0.63
C GLY A 172 -2.80 -15.24 -0.29
N PRO A 173 -2.53 -15.47 1.02
CA PRO A 173 -1.61 -16.52 1.47
C PRO A 173 -2.09 -17.94 1.14
N ASP A 174 -3.38 -18.14 0.86
CA ASP A 174 -3.98 -19.40 0.45
C ASP A 174 -3.90 -19.67 -1.07
N ALA A 175 -3.34 -18.74 -1.85
CA ALA A 175 -3.27 -18.85 -3.31
C ALA A 175 -2.46 -20.09 -3.78
N GLU A 176 -1.48 -20.52 -3.00
CA GLU A 176 -0.69 -21.76 -3.28
C GLU A 176 -1.52 -23.04 -3.22
N ARG A 177 -2.65 -23.02 -2.47
CA ARG A 177 -3.53 -24.19 -2.24
C ARG A 177 -4.68 -24.30 -3.24
N LEU A 178 -4.81 -23.33 -4.13
CA LEU A 178 -5.86 -23.33 -5.15
C LEU A 178 -5.64 -24.50 -6.12
N VAL A 179 -6.74 -25.11 -6.52
CA VAL A 179 -6.72 -26.14 -7.58
C VAL A 179 -6.95 -25.45 -8.93
N PRO A 180 -5.96 -25.35 -9.81
CA PRO A 180 -6.12 -24.74 -11.10
C PRO A 180 -7.05 -25.55 -12.04
N PRO A 181 -7.78 -24.86 -12.98
CA PRO A 181 -7.88 -23.40 -13.09
C PRO A 181 -8.88 -22.84 -12.09
N ALA A 182 -8.44 -21.96 -11.19
CA ALA A 182 -9.32 -21.24 -10.27
C ALA A 182 -9.05 -19.74 -10.42
N ASP A 183 -10.09 -18.92 -10.52
CA ASP A 183 -9.98 -17.45 -10.61
C ASP A 183 -9.04 -16.96 -11.76
N GLY A 184 -8.91 -17.73 -12.85
CA GLY A 184 -7.96 -17.44 -13.92
C GLY A 184 -6.50 -17.78 -13.61
N ILE A 185 -6.21 -18.33 -12.43
CA ILE A 185 -4.87 -18.72 -11.99
C ILE A 185 -4.51 -20.07 -12.63
N THR A 186 -3.41 -20.09 -13.37
CA THR A 186 -2.88 -21.29 -14.02
C THR A 186 -1.90 -22.01 -13.10
N GLU A 187 -1.53 -23.26 -13.45
CA GLU A 187 -0.51 -24.00 -12.67
C GLU A 187 0.85 -23.27 -12.59
N PRO A 188 1.40 -22.69 -13.67
CA PRO A 188 2.64 -21.89 -13.55
C PRO A 188 2.50 -20.69 -12.63
N THR A 189 1.34 -19.99 -12.65
CA THR A 189 1.06 -18.86 -11.78
C THR A 189 0.97 -19.31 -10.32
N ARG A 190 0.30 -20.42 -10.04
CA ARG A 190 0.21 -21.00 -8.70
C ARG A 190 1.59 -21.40 -8.16
N ALA A 191 2.43 -22.05 -8.99
CA ALA A 191 3.79 -22.42 -8.61
C ALA A 191 4.63 -21.17 -8.25
N ARG A 192 4.54 -20.10 -9.05
CA ARG A 192 5.18 -18.82 -8.74
C ARG A 192 4.71 -18.25 -7.39
N TYR A 193 3.40 -18.29 -7.10
CA TYR A 193 2.88 -17.83 -5.81
C TYR A 193 3.47 -18.67 -4.64
N ALA A 194 3.55 -19.99 -4.80
CA ALA A 194 4.18 -20.84 -3.81
C ALA A 194 5.65 -20.45 -3.55
N ASP A 195 6.42 -20.20 -4.61
CA ASP A 195 7.81 -19.76 -4.50
C ASP A 195 7.94 -18.41 -3.77
N VAL A 196 7.09 -17.44 -4.08
CA VAL A 196 7.06 -16.12 -3.39
C VAL A 196 6.73 -16.30 -1.91
N LEU A 197 5.75 -17.15 -1.58
CA LEU A 197 5.35 -17.41 -0.19
C LEU A 197 6.46 -18.06 0.64
N THR A 198 7.39 -18.81 0.04
CA THR A 198 8.58 -19.34 0.76
C THR A 198 9.52 -18.24 1.25
N GLN A 199 9.45 -17.05 0.64
CA GLN A 199 10.28 -15.87 0.94
C GLN A 199 9.54 -14.84 1.78
N LEU A 200 8.26 -15.08 2.14
CA LEU A 200 7.46 -14.16 2.94
C LEU A 200 8.17 -13.84 4.26
N ALA A 201 8.26 -12.56 4.58
CA ALA A 201 8.87 -12.10 5.82
C ALA A 201 8.16 -12.72 7.03
N THR A 202 8.94 -13.24 7.99
CA THR A 202 8.42 -13.76 9.26
C THR A 202 7.80 -12.59 10.05
N PRO A 203 6.54 -12.70 10.52
CA PRO A 203 5.91 -11.64 11.29
C PRO A 203 6.40 -11.64 12.74
N TYR A 204 6.47 -10.42 13.34
CA TYR A 204 6.92 -10.23 14.71
C TYR A 204 5.99 -9.32 15.49
N ALA A 205 5.65 -9.75 16.70
CA ALA A 205 5.14 -8.87 17.74
C ALA A 205 6.32 -8.11 18.37
N VAL A 206 6.18 -6.81 18.58
CA VAL A 206 7.19 -5.97 19.23
C VAL A 206 6.60 -5.38 20.50
N ASP A 207 7.25 -5.65 21.63
CA ASP A 207 6.81 -5.14 22.94
C ASP A 207 7.25 -3.67 23.17
N ALA A 208 6.80 -3.09 24.28
CA ALA A 208 7.12 -1.70 24.64
C ALA A 208 8.62 -1.46 24.89
N ALA A 209 9.41 -2.52 25.12
CA ALA A 209 10.86 -2.46 25.26
C ALA A 209 11.60 -2.65 23.93
N GLY A 210 10.89 -2.76 22.81
CA GLY A 210 11.45 -2.98 21.47
C GLY A 210 11.93 -4.41 21.21
N ARG A 211 11.54 -5.38 22.04
CA ARG A 211 11.89 -6.80 21.84
C ARG A 211 10.89 -7.45 20.92
N SER A 212 11.40 -8.12 19.89
CA SER A 212 10.60 -8.85 18.92
C SER A 212 10.47 -10.32 19.29
N THR A 213 9.25 -10.87 19.08
CA THR A 213 8.96 -12.31 19.19
C THR A 213 8.20 -12.76 17.94
N PRO A 214 8.50 -13.95 17.36
CA PRO A 214 7.76 -14.45 16.22
C PRO A 214 6.27 -14.53 16.49
N SER A 215 5.47 -14.15 15.51
CA SER A 215 4.02 -14.14 15.58
C SER A 215 3.39 -14.85 14.36
N ARG A 216 2.14 -14.54 14.04
CA ARG A 216 1.43 -15.12 12.88
C ARG A 216 0.58 -14.07 12.19
N TYR A 217 0.45 -14.20 10.88
CA TYR A 217 -0.51 -13.40 10.11
C TYR A 217 -1.94 -13.85 10.42
N ALA A 218 -2.84 -12.88 10.63
CA ALA A 218 -4.26 -13.14 10.88
C ALA A 218 -5.04 -13.38 9.57
N ALA A 219 -4.71 -12.64 8.50
CA ALA A 219 -5.37 -12.77 7.21
C ALA A 219 -4.97 -14.10 6.53
N LEU A 220 -5.95 -14.95 6.26
CA LEU A 220 -5.77 -16.28 5.66
C LEU A 220 -6.12 -16.31 4.17
N THR A 221 -6.82 -15.29 3.67
CA THR A 221 -7.23 -15.15 2.27
C THR A 221 -7.23 -13.68 1.86
N ILE A 222 -7.41 -13.42 0.57
CA ILE A 222 -7.52 -12.05 0.06
C ILE A 222 -8.94 -11.55 0.15
N THR A 223 -9.10 -10.31 0.65
CA THR A 223 -10.34 -9.53 0.61
C THR A 223 -10.03 -8.09 0.16
N PRO A 224 -11.02 -7.26 -0.19
CA PRO A 224 -10.79 -5.84 -0.42
C PRO A 224 -10.18 -5.09 0.77
N ALA A 225 -10.33 -5.62 1.99
CA ALA A 225 -9.79 -5.04 3.21
C ALA A 225 -8.34 -5.48 3.52
N GLY A 226 -7.85 -6.59 2.93
CA GLY A 226 -6.51 -7.11 3.24
C GLY A 226 -6.16 -8.42 2.56
N GLY A 227 -5.06 -9.04 3.03
CA GLY A 227 -4.61 -10.35 2.56
C GLY A 227 -3.68 -10.31 1.35
N LEU A 228 -3.43 -9.16 0.73
CA LEU A 228 -2.44 -9.04 -0.35
C LEU A 228 -1.03 -9.11 0.23
N ILE A 229 -0.18 -9.91 -0.42
CA ILE A 229 1.26 -9.98 -0.17
C ILE A 229 1.97 -9.32 -1.34
N SER A 230 2.97 -8.45 -1.06
CA SER A 230 3.70 -7.74 -2.11
C SER A 230 5.08 -7.30 -1.64
N THR A 231 5.87 -6.75 -2.56
CA THR A 231 7.18 -6.16 -2.32
C THR A 231 7.15 -4.65 -2.59
N VAL A 232 8.14 -3.89 -2.09
CA VAL A 232 8.22 -2.46 -2.42
C VAL A 232 8.47 -2.24 -3.91
N ARG A 233 9.12 -3.18 -4.60
CA ARG A 233 9.35 -3.12 -6.05
C ARG A 233 8.08 -3.30 -6.86
N ASP A 234 7.23 -4.23 -6.47
CA ASP A 234 5.95 -4.45 -7.14
C ASP A 234 4.98 -3.31 -6.88
N LEU A 235 4.93 -2.79 -5.65
CA LEU A 235 4.14 -1.61 -5.35
C LEU A 235 4.65 -0.36 -6.08
N ALA A 236 5.95 -0.26 -6.37
CA ALA A 236 6.48 0.80 -7.24
C ALA A 236 5.92 0.69 -8.67
N ARG A 237 5.75 -0.53 -9.22
CA ARG A 237 5.10 -0.74 -10.54
C ARG A 237 3.64 -0.30 -10.52
N PHE A 238 2.92 -0.61 -9.44
CA PHE A 238 1.54 -0.15 -9.25
C PHE A 238 1.47 1.39 -9.19
N ASP A 239 2.31 2.04 -8.41
CA ASP A 239 2.38 3.50 -8.27
C ASP A 239 2.74 4.19 -9.60
N LEU A 240 3.71 3.65 -10.34
CA LEU A 240 4.06 4.15 -11.68
C LEU A 240 2.89 4.01 -12.66
N ALA A 241 2.17 2.89 -12.64
CA ALA A 241 1.00 2.69 -13.50
C ALA A 241 -0.14 3.68 -13.19
N LEU A 242 -0.32 4.06 -11.92
CA LEU A 242 -1.25 5.14 -11.53
C LEU A 242 -0.78 6.49 -12.06
N LYS A 243 0.47 6.88 -11.80
CA LYS A 243 1.04 8.19 -12.21
C LYS A 243 1.08 8.38 -13.72
N GLN A 244 1.32 7.32 -14.47
CA GLN A 244 1.39 7.34 -15.93
C GLN A 244 0.03 7.20 -16.63
N GLY A 245 -1.07 7.10 -15.89
CA GLY A 245 -2.41 6.94 -16.45
C GLY A 245 -2.65 5.57 -17.12
N VAL A 246 -1.79 4.58 -16.86
CA VAL A 246 -1.92 3.22 -17.42
C VAL A 246 -3.03 2.43 -16.72
N LEU A 247 -3.18 2.63 -15.42
CA LEU A 247 -4.16 1.91 -14.61
C LEU A 247 -5.49 2.65 -14.49
N LEU A 248 -5.44 3.95 -14.24
CA LEU A 248 -6.59 4.85 -14.13
C LEU A 248 -6.31 6.14 -14.90
N ARG A 249 -7.34 6.76 -15.47
CA ARG A 249 -7.22 8.09 -16.08
C ARG A 249 -6.86 9.13 -15.01
N THR A 250 -6.19 10.19 -15.43
CA THR A 250 -5.74 11.26 -14.54
C THR A 250 -6.90 11.95 -13.83
N ASP A 251 -8.04 12.14 -14.50
CA ASP A 251 -9.25 12.74 -13.93
C ASP A 251 -9.89 11.83 -12.86
N THR A 252 -9.92 10.52 -13.10
CA THR A 252 -10.39 9.53 -12.13
C THR A 252 -9.48 9.48 -10.90
N LEU A 253 -8.17 9.53 -11.11
CA LEU A 253 -7.20 9.54 -10.02
C LEU A 253 -7.31 10.83 -9.20
N ALA A 254 -7.51 11.99 -9.85
CA ALA A 254 -7.74 13.25 -9.16
C ALA A 254 -9.04 13.23 -8.32
N LEU A 255 -10.11 12.60 -8.85
CA LEU A 255 -11.33 12.37 -8.09
C LEU A 255 -11.08 11.48 -6.87
N ALA A 256 -10.31 10.40 -7.04
CA ALA A 256 -9.98 9.46 -5.95
C ALA A 256 -9.18 10.15 -4.83
N TRP A 257 -8.35 11.13 -5.19
CA TRP A 257 -7.54 11.91 -4.26
C TRP A 257 -8.25 13.16 -3.72
N SER A 258 -9.57 13.17 -3.78
CA SER A 258 -10.41 14.27 -3.24
C SER A 258 -11.37 13.70 -2.19
N GLY A 259 -11.33 14.24 -0.99
CA GLY A 259 -12.27 13.87 0.08
C GLY A 259 -13.67 14.39 -0.21
N PRO A 260 -14.73 13.65 0.08
CA PRO A 260 -16.08 14.16 0.03
C PRO A 260 -16.27 15.29 1.05
N LEU A 261 -17.21 16.18 0.79
CA LEU A 261 -17.49 17.31 1.68
C LEU A 261 -18.51 16.91 2.76
N ASP A 262 -18.27 17.36 3.98
CA ASP A 262 -19.25 17.32 5.05
C ASP A 262 -20.35 18.41 4.85
N ARG A 263 -21.31 18.49 5.78
CA ARG A 263 -22.38 19.51 5.74
C ARG A 263 -21.89 20.96 5.80
N ASN A 264 -20.69 21.20 6.31
CA ASN A 264 -20.09 22.53 6.44
C ASN A 264 -19.21 22.89 5.22
N GLY A 265 -19.15 22.00 4.21
CA GLY A 265 -18.28 22.17 3.04
C GLY A 265 -16.81 21.87 3.33
N GLN A 266 -16.49 21.21 4.45
CA GLN A 266 -15.13 20.78 4.76
C GLN A 266 -14.86 19.41 4.17
N SER A 267 -13.66 19.23 3.58
CA SER A 267 -13.23 17.94 3.04
C SER A 267 -13.00 16.93 4.16
N LEU A 268 -13.61 15.77 4.03
CA LEU A 268 -13.28 14.62 4.89
C LEU A 268 -11.87 14.13 4.57
N PRO A 269 -11.17 13.49 5.52
CA PRO A 269 -9.75 13.15 5.39
C PRO A 269 -9.47 11.94 4.50
N HIS A 270 -10.50 11.37 3.84
CA HIS A 270 -10.35 10.18 3.02
C HIS A 270 -11.14 10.30 1.71
N GLY A 271 -10.45 10.15 0.60
CA GLY A 271 -11.04 10.07 -0.74
C GLY A 271 -11.48 8.64 -1.09
N LEU A 272 -11.37 8.24 -2.35
CA LEU A 272 -11.83 6.92 -2.80
C LEU A 272 -10.71 5.86 -2.66
N GLY A 273 -10.40 5.45 -1.44
CA GLY A 273 -9.38 4.45 -1.12
C GLY A 273 -8.06 5.04 -0.59
N TRP A 274 -7.92 6.36 -0.52
CA TRP A 274 -6.74 7.07 -0.03
C TRP A 274 -7.10 8.09 1.03
N PHE A 275 -6.29 8.21 2.06
CA PHE A 275 -6.29 9.41 2.89
C PHE A 275 -5.78 10.60 2.12
N VAL A 276 -6.31 11.78 2.43
CA VAL A 276 -5.96 13.04 1.77
C VAL A 276 -5.80 14.15 2.81
N GLN A 277 -4.70 14.88 2.72
CA GLN A 277 -4.44 16.04 3.59
C GLN A 277 -3.52 17.04 2.89
N SER A 278 -3.21 18.15 3.56
CA SER A 278 -2.20 19.13 3.13
C SER A 278 -1.08 19.21 4.16
N TYR A 279 0.17 19.33 3.69
CA TYR A 279 1.34 19.60 4.53
C TYR A 279 2.19 20.69 3.89
N GLY A 280 2.36 21.82 4.57
CA GLY A 280 3.09 22.98 4.02
C GLY A 280 2.50 23.52 2.70
N GLY A 281 1.18 23.39 2.48
CA GLY A 281 0.52 23.77 1.22
C GLY A 281 0.64 22.73 0.09
N GLU A 282 1.39 21.65 0.31
CA GLU A 282 1.52 20.52 -0.63
C GLU A 282 0.42 19.49 -0.36
N PRO A 283 -0.32 19.00 -1.37
CA PRO A 283 -1.22 17.87 -1.18
C PRO A 283 -0.43 16.61 -0.85
N VAL A 284 -0.94 15.88 0.12
CA VAL A 284 -0.40 14.59 0.55
C VAL A 284 -1.50 13.54 0.46
N VAL A 285 -1.24 12.48 -0.29
CA VAL A 285 -2.14 11.35 -0.46
C VAL A 285 -1.46 10.12 0.12
N TRP A 286 -2.15 9.36 0.95
CA TRP A 286 -1.47 8.30 1.68
C TRP A 286 -2.41 7.15 2.07
N GLN A 287 -1.83 6.03 2.43
CA GLN A 287 -2.53 4.88 3.00
C GLN A 287 -1.59 4.13 3.93
N PHE A 288 -2.17 3.39 4.87
CA PHE A 288 -1.45 2.51 5.78
C PHE A 288 -2.18 1.19 5.97
N GLY A 289 -1.42 0.18 6.36
CA GLY A 289 -1.94 -1.11 6.79
C GLY A 289 -1.27 -1.55 8.07
N VAL A 290 -2.00 -2.25 8.91
CA VAL A 290 -1.48 -2.87 10.13
C VAL A 290 -2.17 -4.21 10.35
N GLY A 291 -1.35 -5.25 10.50
CA GLY A 291 -1.74 -6.56 10.97
C GLY A 291 -1.43 -6.68 12.46
N ASP A 292 -2.37 -7.22 13.22
CA ASP A 292 -2.19 -7.38 14.66
C ASP A 292 -0.97 -8.23 14.96
N ASP A 293 0.01 -7.59 15.63
CA ASP A 293 1.28 -8.18 16.04
C ASP A 293 2.07 -8.87 14.91
N ALA A 294 1.92 -8.40 13.65
CA ALA A 294 2.49 -9.13 12.51
C ALA A 294 3.22 -8.24 11.49
N SER A 295 2.57 -7.22 10.97
CA SER A 295 3.08 -6.43 9.85
C SER A 295 2.55 -5.02 9.86
N SER A 296 3.19 -4.15 9.10
CA SER A 296 2.65 -2.82 8.79
C SER A 296 3.19 -2.32 7.46
N SER A 297 2.41 -1.45 6.84
CA SER A 297 2.74 -0.81 5.58
C SER A 297 2.35 0.66 5.61
N MET A 298 3.08 1.49 4.86
CA MET A 298 2.78 2.91 4.71
C MET A 298 3.17 3.37 3.31
N ILE A 299 2.25 4.06 2.65
CA ILE A 299 2.45 4.62 1.31
C ILE A 299 2.09 6.10 1.39
N VAL A 300 3.02 6.99 1.04
CA VAL A 300 2.85 8.45 1.11
C VAL A 300 3.25 9.06 -0.20
N THR A 301 2.31 9.69 -0.88
CA THR A 301 2.48 10.32 -2.20
C THR A 301 2.39 11.84 -2.09
N LEU A 302 3.31 12.52 -2.78
CA LEU A 302 3.32 13.96 -3.04
C LEU A 302 2.96 14.18 -4.51
N PRO A 303 1.68 14.33 -4.87
CA PRO A 303 1.23 14.33 -6.26
C PRO A 303 1.90 15.40 -7.12
N ARG A 304 2.04 16.63 -6.62
CA ARG A 304 2.66 17.74 -7.36
C ARG A 304 4.15 17.55 -7.60
N ARG A 305 4.82 16.76 -6.73
CA ARG A 305 6.24 16.44 -6.86
C ARG A 305 6.49 15.14 -7.59
N GLY A 306 5.43 14.37 -7.84
CA GLY A 306 5.52 13.05 -8.46
C GLY A 306 6.31 12.03 -7.64
N LEU A 307 6.41 12.21 -6.32
CA LEU A 307 7.17 11.34 -5.43
C LEU A 307 6.23 10.50 -4.57
N THR A 308 6.57 9.22 -4.40
CA THR A 308 5.88 8.31 -3.47
C THR A 308 6.89 7.57 -2.62
N LEU A 309 6.73 7.61 -1.30
CA LEU A 309 7.41 6.74 -0.35
C LEU A 309 6.55 5.50 -0.11
N ILE A 310 7.16 4.32 -0.17
CA ILE A 310 6.54 3.03 0.16
C ILE A 310 7.39 2.37 1.23
N LEU A 311 6.78 1.98 2.35
CA LEU A 311 7.42 1.28 3.47
C LEU A 311 6.65 0.00 3.78
N LEU A 312 7.36 -1.12 3.92
CA LEU A 312 6.82 -2.42 4.34
C LEU A 312 7.65 -2.97 5.50
N ALA A 313 7.00 -3.42 6.56
CA ALA A 313 7.66 -3.94 7.75
C ALA A 313 7.01 -5.24 8.24
N ASN A 314 7.83 -6.13 8.81
CA ASN A 314 7.39 -7.39 9.41
C ASN A 314 7.03 -7.27 10.90
N SER A 315 6.58 -6.10 11.30
CA SER A 315 5.96 -5.83 12.61
C SER A 315 5.03 -4.63 12.49
N GLN A 316 4.24 -4.38 13.51
CA GLN A 316 3.28 -3.26 13.57
C GLN A 316 3.93 -1.87 13.76
N GLY A 317 5.25 -1.80 13.85
CA GLY A 317 5.99 -0.62 14.33
C GLY A 317 5.89 0.64 13.48
N LEU A 318 5.53 0.53 12.18
CA LEU A 318 5.29 1.71 11.33
C LEU A 318 4.01 2.45 11.69
N VAL A 319 3.02 1.76 12.26
CA VAL A 319 1.63 2.24 12.34
C VAL A 319 1.10 2.28 13.77
N ARG A 320 1.13 1.17 14.49
CA ARG A 320 0.42 1.01 15.77
C ARG A 320 0.72 2.08 16.84
N PRO A 321 1.95 2.60 16.98
CA PRO A 321 2.24 3.65 17.95
C PRO A 321 1.57 5.01 17.63
N PHE A 322 0.97 5.17 16.43
CA PHE A 322 0.51 6.46 15.94
C PHE A 322 -0.98 6.43 15.58
N PRO A 323 -1.78 7.45 15.94
CA PRO A 323 -3.22 7.51 15.67
C PRO A 323 -3.54 7.88 14.21
N LEU A 324 -2.98 7.16 13.23
CA LEU A 324 -3.13 7.44 11.79
C LEU A 324 -4.58 7.38 11.31
N ALA A 325 -5.42 6.55 11.92
CA ALA A 325 -6.84 6.42 11.59
C ALA A 325 -7.63 7.73 11.71
N ALA A 326 -7.09 8.72 12.46
CA ALA A 326 -7.67 10.04 12.56
C ALA A 326 -7.49 10.91 11.29
N GLY A 327 -6.67 10.47 10.33
CA GLY A 327 -6.46 11.17 9.06
C GLY A 327 -5.30 12.15 9.04
N ASP A 328 -4.33 12.02 9.95
CA ASP A 328 -3.11 12.84 9.97
C ASP A 328 -1.85 11.95 9.88
N VAL A 329 -1.19 11.96 8.73
CA VAL A 329 0.06 11.20 8.53
C VAL A 329 1.25 11.81 9.26
N THR A 330 1.18 13.10 9.66
CA THR A 330 2.29 13.79 10.31
C THR A 330 2.55 13.32 11.74
N VAL A 331 1.65 12.54 12.32
CA VAL A 331 1.90 11.88 13.61
C VAL A 331 2.96 10.79 13.51
N SER A 332 3.19 10.24 12.30
CA SER A 332 4.23 9.24 12.04
C SER A 332 5.60 9.89 11.83
N PRO A 333 6.65 9.50 12.59
CA PRO A 333 8.00 9.98 12.36
C PRO A 333 8.57 9.54 11.00
N PHE A 334 8.13 8.40 10.49
CA PHE A 334 8.52 7.89 9.18
C PHE A 334 7.99 8.77 8.05
N ALA A 335 6.71 9.15 8.11
CA ALA A 335 6.12 10.09 7.16
C ALA A 335 6.74 11.49 7.29
N ARG A 336 6.93 11.99 8.53
CA ARG A 336 7.58 13.29 8.75
C ARG A 336 8.99 13.38 8.20
N LEU A 337 9.77 12.30 8.27
CA LEU A 337 11.09 12.25 7.65
C LEU A 337 11.00 12.53 6.15
N PHE A 338 10.11 11.85 5.44
CA PHE A 338 9.89 12.04 4.01
C PHE A 338 9.36 13.44 3.70
N LEU A 339 8.30 13.87 4.38
CA LEU A 339 7.71 15.18 4.18
C LEU A 339 8.70 16.31 4.46
N GLY A 340 9.46 16.24 5.55
CA GLY A 340 10.44 17.26 5.94
C GLY A 340 11.61 17.40 4.97
N ILE A 341 11.95 16.35 4.25
CA ILE A 341 13.03 16.39 3.23
C ILE A 341 12.50 16.86 1.88
N PHE A 342 11.34 16.37 1.47
CA PHE A 342 10.83 16.55 0.09
C PHE A 342 9.74 17.62 -0.04
N VAL A 343 9.19 18.17 1.05
CA VAL A 343 8.29 19.34 1.03
C VAL A 343 9.04 20.55 1.60
N ARG A 344 9.66 21.31 0.71
CA ARG A 344 10.35 22.58 1.05
C ARG A 344 9.77 23.71 0.22
#